data_cacb2357ed0b5c5b22c605c5523a578e
#
_entry.id   cacb2357ed0b5c5b22c605c5523a578e
#
_cell.length_a   1.000
_cell.length_b   1.000
_cell.length_c   1.000
_cell.angle_alpha   90.00
_cell.angle_beta   90.00
_cell.angle_gamma   90.00
#
_symmetry.space_group_name_H-M   'P 1'
#
loop_
_entity.id
_entity.type
_entity.pdbx_description
1 polymer ?
#
loop_
_entity_poly.entity_id
_entity_poly.type
_entity_poly.pdbx_seq_one_letter_code
_entity_poly.pdbx_strand_id
1 'polypeptide(L)'
;NQRYYWDEEGQQILYATPSELIYTPASAEAGGDVWLKDGTAYLSLDFIKRYTDLDTYVYQQPNRIAIQKDFSGVSVVTATKDTYVRYRGGIKSEVLSRVNKGDNLILMEELENWDQVATWDGYIGYIEKSSVSDIQNLNMDREAVGESYTYLTMDQPVNLVWHQVMSTDANAGLSEAIQNMTGVNVISPTWFYVTDNNGNIINNATADYVSLAHEKGLKVWGLVDNFTQDISTYEVLSRTSSRQNLVSQLVNAAVGAGIDGINVDFEQLSEDVGVHFLEFLRELSIECHKNNLVLSVDNPVPEDFTSHYDRAEQGKVVDYVIIMGYDEHYVGSEEAGSVASLPWVEKGIQDTIAEVPAQRVINAVPFYTRLWKTEAGSLSSEAIGMDTAQEVVNTNNAQVYWDSDVSQNYGSFEKDGCTYQIWIEDSQSIAAKVQLVQKYNLAGVAAWKLGFENSSIWQVITDNLSASN
;
A
#
# COMPACT_ATOMS: atom_id res chain seq x y z
N ASN A 1 15.73 1.89 9.31
CA ASN A 1 15.05 0.75 8.71
C ASN A 1 13.90 0.32 9.61
N GLN A 2 12.67 0.52 9.19
CA GLN A 2 11.44 0.27 9.96
C GLN A 2 11.21 -1.23 10.27
N ARG A 3 12.01 -2.14 9.71
CA ARG A 3 11.90 -3.58 9.94
C ARG A 3 12.37 -4.03 11.32
N TYR A 4 13.15 -3.22 12.03
CA TYR A 4 13.53 -3.48 13.42
C TYR A 4 12.55 -2.74 14.31
N TYR A 5 11.47 -3.41 14.69
CA TYR A 5 10.39 -2.83 15.47
C TYR A 5 10.70 -2.93 16.96
N TRP A 6 10.60 -1.81 17.69
CA TRP A 6 10.75 -1.80 19.13
C TRP A 6 9.44 -2.20 19.80
N ASP A 7 9.45 -3.34 20.48
CA ASP A 7 8.36 -3.83 21.32
C ASP A 7 8.54 -3.32 22.74
N GLU A 8 7.72 -2.35 23.12
CA GLU A 8 7.81 -1.73 24.44
C GLU A 8 7.29 -2.64 25.56
N GLU A 9 6.29 -3.49 25.29
CA GLU A 9 5.78 -4.47 26.25
C GLU A 9 6.84 -5.52 26.61
N GLY A 10 7.48 -6.09 25.61
CA GLY A 10 8.49 -7.13 25.76
C GLY A 10 9.90 -6.61 26.03
N GLN A 11 10.14 -5.29 25.93
CA GLN A 11 11.46 -4.68 25.98
C GLN A 11 12.46 -5.40 25.05
N GLN A 12 12.10 -5.52 23.79
CA GLN A 12 12.81 -6.31 22.79
C GLN A 12 12.68 -5.70 21.39
N ILE A 13 13.50 -6.19 20.48
CA ILE A 13 13.33 -5.94 19.05
C ILE A 13 12.56 -7.09 18.43
N LEU A 14 11.52 -6.77 17.67
CA LEU A 14 10.86 -7.67 16.73
C LEU A 14 11.46 -7.44 15.34
N TYR A 15 11.74 -8.52 14.64
CA TYR A 15 12.14 -8.49 13.24
C TYR A 15 11.37 -9.55 12.47
N ALA A 16 10.50 -9.11 11.55
CA ALA A 16 9.74 -10.01 10.71
C ALA A 16 10.56 -10.39 9.46
N THR A 17 10.89 -11.68 9.34
CA THR A 17 11.30 -12.29 8.06
C THR A 17 10.07 -12.64 7.24
N PRO A 18 10.19 -13.07 5.97
CA PRO A 18 9.05 -13.58 5.22
C PRO A 18 8.33 -14.78 5.84
N SER A 19 9.00 -15.54 6.70
CA SER A 19 8.49 -16.81 7.23
C SER A 19 8.31 -16.86 8.76
N GLU A 20 8.98 -15.97 9.50
CA GLU A 20 8.93 -15.99 10.96
C GLU A 20 9.13 -14.61 11.58
N LEU A 21 8.61 -14.44 12.80
CA LEU A 21 8.85 -13.29 13.65
C LEU A 21 9.95 -13.61 14.67
N ILE A 22 11.03 -12.85 14.64
CA ILE A 22 12.19 -13.03 15.50
C ILE A 22 12.11 -12.05 16.66
N TYR A 23 12.25 -12.59 17.88
CA TYR A 23 12.23 -11.82 19.11
C TYR A 23 13.65 -11.74 19.68
N THR A 24 14.16 -10.52 19.87
CA THR A 24 15.50 -10.29 20.43
C THR A 24 15.41 -9.42 21.68
N PRO A 25 15.45 -10.00 22.88
CA PRO A 25 15.37 -9.27 24.14
C PRO A 25 16.50 -8.25 24.30
N ALA A 26 16.16 -7.08 24.84
CA ALA A 26 17.15 -6.08 25.19
C ALA A 26 17.87 -6.43 26.51
N SER A 27 19.17 -6.12 26.55
CA SER A 27 20.01 -6.24 27.73
C SER A 27 20.31 -4.86 28.31
N ALA A 28 20.35 -4.76 29.65
CA ALA A 28 20.87 -3.56 30.34
C ALA A 28 22.41 -3.47 30.26
N GLU A 29 23.09 -4.58 29.95
CA GLU A 29 24.54 -4.64 29.81
C GLU A 29 24.95 -4.55 28.33
N ALA A 30 26.00 -3.79 28.04
CA ALA A 30 26.57 -3.68 26.71
C ALA A 30 27.18 -5.02 26.24
N GLY A 31 27.08 -5.31 24.94
CA GLY A 31 27.73 -6.50 24.34
C GLY A 31 26.77 -7.57 23.82
N GLY A 32 25.44 -7.39 24.02
CA GLY A 32 24.40 -8.21 23.39
C GLY A 32 23.96 -7.67 22.02
N ASP A 33 23.04 -8.36 21.38
CA ASP A 33 22.45 -7.94 20.10
C ASP A 33 21.65 -6.65 20.23
N VAL A 34 20.91 -6.49 21.33
CA VAL A 34 20.15 -5.29 21.67
C VAL A 34 20.56 -4.79 23.04
N TRP A 35 21.03 -3.57 23.11
CA TRP A 35 21.42 -2.90 24.34
C TRP A 35 20.49 -1.73 24.62
N LEU A 36 19.77 -1.79 25.76
CA LEU A 36 18.91 -0.70 26.23
C LEU A 36 19.69 0.20 27.19
N LYS A 37 19.91 1.45 26.80
CA LYS A 37 20.60 2.45 27.59
C LYS A 37 19.84 3.77 27.59
N ASP A 38 19.53 4.28 28.76
CA ASP A 38 18.85 5.58 28.94
C ASP A 38 17.57 5.71 28.07
N GLY A 39 16.77 4.64 27.99
CA GLY A 39 15.55 4.56 27.18
C GLY A 39 15.76 4.43 25.66
N THR A 40 17.01 4.28 25.21
CA THR A 40 17.34 4.10 23.80
C THR A 40 17.83 2.68 23.54
N ALA A 41 17.22 2.00 22.56
CA ALA A 41 17.67 0.69 22.09
C ALA A 41 18.80 0.85 21.06
N TYR A 42 19.95 0.25 21.36
CA TYR A 42 21.10 0.15 20.45
C TYR A 42 21.20 -1.25 19.89
N LEU A 43 21.29 -1.38 18.58
CA LEU A 43 21.46 -2.67 17.89
C LEU A 43 22.93 -2.91 17.57
N SER A 44 23.43 -4.13 17.79
CA SER A 44 24.76 -4.49 17.33
C SER A 44 24.82 -4.55 15.81
N LEU A 45 25.95 -4.18 15.22
CA LEU A 45 26.14 -4.29 13.77
C LEU A 45 26.07 -5.74 13.29
N ASP A 46 26.49 -6.68 14.13
CA ASP A 46 26.42 -8.11 13.80
C ASP A 46 24.98 -8.61 13.78
N PHE A 47 24.11 -8.09 14.65
CA PHE A 47 22.67 -8.37 14.60
C PHE A 47 22.04 -7.82 13.31
N ILE A 48 22.33 -6.55 12.97
CA ILE A 48 21.80 -5.92 11.77
C ILE A 48 22.25 -6.68 10.50
N LYS A 49 23.52 -7.11 10.45
CA LYS A 49 24.06 -7.83 9.28
C LYS A 49 23.47 -9.22 9.05
N ARG A 50 22.79 -9.80 10.05
CA ARG A 50 22.09 -11.09 9.87
C ARG A 50 20.86 -10.95 8.97
N TYR A 51 20.22 -9.78 8.98
CA TYR A 51 18.93 -9.57 8.33
C TYR A 51 18.93 -8.43 7.31
N THR A 52 19.99 -7.63 7.28
CA THR A 52 20.10 -6.50 6.37
C THR A 52 21.39 -6.62 5.59
N ASP A 53 21.27 -6.55 4.28
CA ASP A 53 22.41 -6.59 3.38
C ASP A 53 23.22 -5.29 3.50
N LEU A 54 24.28 -5.32 4.30
CA LEU A 54 25.21 -4.20 4.47
C LEU A 54 26.59 -4.66 4.89
N ASP A 55 27.60 -3.88 4.47
CA ASP A 55 28.96 -3.97 4.98
C ASP A 55 29.32 -2.74 5.79
N THR A 56 30.18 -2.95 6.78
CA THR A 56 30.68 -1.88 7.64
C THR A 56 32.20 -1.93 7.74
N TYR A 57 32.83 -0.78 7.62
CA TYR A 57 34.27 -0.62 7.69
C TYR A 57 34.60 0.46 8.72
N VAL A 58 35.46 0.12 9.68
CA VAL A 58 35.88 1.05 10.75
C VAL A 58 37.31 1.51 10.46
N TYR A 59 37.50 2.80 10.35
CA TYR A 59 38.77 3.44 10.12
C TYR A 59 39.19 4.31 11.30
N GLN A 60 40.48 4.40 11.54
CA GLN A 60 41.09 5.27 12.53
C GLN A 60 41.93 6.33 11.84
N GLN A 61 42.01 7.54 12.42
CA GLN A 61 42.81 8.67 11.96
C GLN A 61 42.38 9.24 10.59
N PRO A 62 41.27 9.98 10.53
CA PRO A 62 40.30 10.23 11.61
C PRO A 62 39.37 9.03 11.81
N ASN A 63 38.78 8.96 13.00
CA ASN A 63 37.77 7.95 13.30
C ASN A 63 36.54 8.14 12.39
N ARG A 64 36.20 7.11 11.64
CA ARG A 64 35.03 7.08 10.76
C ARG A 64 34.52 5.66 10.56
N ILE A 65 33.26 5.55 10.24
CA ILE A 65 32.60 4.29 9.88
C ILE A 65 31.99 4.49 8.49
N ALA A 66 32.36 3.65 7.54
CA ALA A 66 31.70 3.54 6.26
C ALA A 66 30.67 2.41 6.32
N ILE A 67 29.43 2.69 5.88
CA ILE A 67 28.35 1.72 5.77
C ILE A 67 27.97 1.64 4.28
N GLN A 68 28.14 0.47 3.69
CA GLN A 68 27.78 0.16 2.32
C GLN A 68 26.49 -0.68 2.35
N LYS A 69 25.44 -0.21 1.69
CA LYS A 69 24.14 -0.90 1.60
C LYS A 69 23.70 -1.23 0.18
N ASP A 70 24.30 -0.56 -0.81
CA ASP A 70 23.95 -0.75 -2.21
C ASP A 70 25.10 -1.50 -2.89
N PHE A 71 24.81 -2.65 -3.48
CA PHE A 71 25.79 -3.55 -4.08
C PHE A 71 25.52 -3.85 -5.56
N SER A 72 24.39 -3.42 -6.09
CA SER A 72 24.01 -3.59 -7.50
C SER A 72 23.67 -2.26 -8.12
N GLY A 73 24.13 -2.02 -9.35
CA GLY A 73 23.88 -0.77 -10.06
C GLY A 73 24.54 0.45 -9.44
N VAL A 74 25.58 0.27 -8.62
CA VAL A 74 26.27 1.38 -7.96
C VAL A 74 26.93 2.25 -9.01
N SER A 75 26.52 3.52 -9.10
CA SER A 75 27.13 4.48 -10.01
C SER A 75 28.55 4.80 -9.54
N VAL A 76 29.52 4.58 -10.39
CA VAL A 76 30.93 4.85 -10.13
C VAL A 76 31.58 5.66 -11.25
N VAL A 77 32.59 6.42 -10.89
CA VAL A 77 33.52 7.08 -11.83
C VAL A 77 34.92 6.59 -11.54
N THR A 78 35.74 6.47 -12.59
CA THR A 78 37.15 6.02 -12.47
C THR A 78 38.10 7.20 -12.65
N ALA A 79 39.07 7.36 -11.76
CA ALA A 79 40.07 8.41 -11.89
C ALA A 79 40.94 8.17 -13.14
N THR A 80 41.01 9.16 -14.03
CA THR A 80 41.80 9.12 -15.27
C THR A 80 43.27 9.54 -15.07
N LYS A 81 43.53 10.19 -13.93
CA LYS A 81 44.88 10.66 -13.50
C LYS A 81 44.95 10.66 -11.97
N ASP A 82 46.13 10.74 -11.40
CA ASP A 82 46.33 10.99 -9.98
C ASP A 82 45.68 12.32 -9.61
N THR A 83 44.84 12.33 -8.58
CA THR A 83 44.04 13.49 -8.18
C THR A 83 43.69 13.43 -6.68
N TYR A 84 42.73 14.25 -6.24
CA TYR A 84 42.33 14.36 -4.83
C TYR A 84 40.83 14.49 -4.70
N VAL A 85 40.28 13.83 -3.70
CA VAL A 85 38.94 14.14 -3.16
C VAL A 85 39.13 15.25 -2.14
N ARG A 86 38.31 16.31 -2.24
CA ARG A 86 38.39 17.52 -1.44
C ARG A 86 37.10 17.76 -0.65
N TYR A 87 37.23 18.49 0.45
CA TYR A 87 36.11 18.82 1.31
C TYR A 87 35.01 19.63 0.60
N ARG A 88 35.36 20.50 -0.36
CA ARG A 88 34.46 21.27 -1.22
C ARG A 88 34.94 21.28 -2.64
N GLY A 89 34.04 21.52 -3.60
CA GLY A 89 34.41 21.71 -5.02
C GLY A 89 35.29 22.95 -5.20
N GLY A 90 36.60 22.73 -5.39
CA GLY A 90 37.57 23.80 -5.62
C GLY A 90 39.00 23.39 -5.28
N ILE A 91 39.97 23.80 -6.12
CA ILE A 91 41.39 23.43 -5.99
C ILE A 91 42.05 23.92 -4.71
N LYS A 92 41.49 24.92 -4.05
CA LYS A 92 41.98 25.49 -2.78
C LYS A 92 41.36 24.84 -1.55
N SER A 93 40.39 23.95 -1.75
CA SER A 93 39.73 23.26 -0.64
C SER A 93 40.66 22.21 -0.03
N GLU A 94 40.47 21.92 1.24
CA GLU A 94 41.18 20.90 1.99
C GLU A 94 41.13 19.54 1.24
N VAL A 95 42.26 18.82 1.22
CA VAL A 95 42.33 17.48 0.67
C VAL A 95 41.89 16.47 1.72
N LEU A 96 40.90 15.67 1.41
CA LEU A 96 40.41 14.59 2.26
C LEU A 96 41.11 13.27 1.97
N SER A 97 41.32 12.95 0.67
CA SER A 97 41.96 11.71 0.24
C SER A 97 42.70 11.91 -1.07
N ARG A 98 43.81 11.19 -1.24
CA ARG A 98 44.50 11.04 -2.52
C ARG A 98 43.86 9.88 -3.29
N VAL A 99 43.67 10.10 -4.60
CA VAL A 99 43.11 9.14 -5.54
C VAL A 99 44.12 8.88 -6.63
N ASN A 100 44.46 7.63 -6.89
CA ASN A 100 45.37 7.27 -7.94
C ASN A 100 44.61 7.02 -9.25
N LYS A 101 45.31 7.16 -10.37
CA LYS A 101 44.76 6.78 -11.67
C LYS A 101 44.29 5.33 -11.65
N GLY A 102 43.02 5.10 -12.04
CA GLY A 102 42.39 3.78 -12.08
C GLY A 102 41.56 3.45 -10.85
N ASP A 103 41.61 4.28 -9.79
CA ASP A 103 40.76 4.08 -8.63
C ASP A 103 39.29 4.40 -8.98
N ASN A 104 38.37 3.54 -8.56
CA ASN A 104 36.93 3.76 -8.67
C ASN A 104 36.43 4.51 -7.45
N LEU A 105 35.50 5.44 -7.69
CA LEU A 105 34.84 6.23 -6.67
C LEU A 105 33.32 6.10 -6.86
N ILE A 106 32.58 6.00 -5.76
CA ILE A 106 31.12 5.98 -5.81
C ILE A 106 30.65 7.40 -6.14
N LEU A 107 29.90 7.56 -7.21
CA LEU A 107 29.30 8.83 -7.59
C LEU A 107 28.02 9.04 -6.75
N MET A 108 27.99 10.13 -5.98
CA MET A 108 26.83 10.49 -5.17
C MET A 108 25.97 11.54 -5.84
N GLU A 109 26.61 12.54 -6.48
CA GLU A 109 25.91 13.62 -7.20
C GLU A 109 26.79 14.13 -8.34
N GLU A 110 26.21 14.29 -9.51
CA GLU A 110 26.86 14.91 -10.66
C GLU A 110 26.60 16.42 -10.67
N LEU A 111 27.68 17.22 -10.63
CA LEU A 111 27.63 18.66 -10.68
C LEU A 111 28.30 19.21 -11.94
N GLU A 112 28.31 20.53 -12.12
CA GLU A 112 28.82 21.16 -13.35
C GLU A 112 30.32 20.91 -13.59
N ASN A 113 31.17 21.19 -12.61
CA ASN A 113 32.63 21.12 -12.72
C ASN A 113 33.28 20.18 -11.71
N TRP A 114 32.57 19.74 -10.70
CA TRP A 114 32.99 18.88 -9.62
C TRP A 114 31.88 17.87 -9.33
N ASP A 115 32.24 16.61 -9.20
CA ASP A 115 31.28 15.58 -8.79
C ASP A 115 31.42 15.31 -7.30
N GLN A 116 30.30 15.13 -6.60
CA GLN A 116 30.34 14.61 -5.24
C GLN A 116 30.53 13.11 -5.28
N VAL A 117 31.55 12.63 -4.59
CA VAL A 117 31.92 11.23 -4.60
C VAL A 117 32.21 10.71 -3.20
N ALA A 118 32.05 9.38 -3.02
CA ALA A 118 32.53 8.67 -1.86
C ALA A 118 33.70 7.77 -2.25
N THR A 119 34.76 7.78 -1.41
CA THR A 119 35.86 6.80 -1.52
C THR A 119 35.46 5.51 -0.79
N TRP A 120 36.02 4.39 -1.19
CA TRP A 120 35.76 3.09 -0.55
C TRP A 120 36.23 3.03 0.92
N ASP A 121 37.13 3.93 1.31
CA ASP A 121 37.54 4.07 2.71
C ASP A 121 36.77 5.14 3.50
N GLY A 122 35.61 5.58 2.96
CA GLY A 122 34.59 6.31 3.70
C GLY A 122 34.77 7.83 3.77
N TYR A 123 35.55 8.45 2.84
CA TYR A 123 35.50 9.90 2.68
C TYR A 123 34.43 10.30 1.68
N ILE A 124 33.60 11.27 2.03
CA ILE A 124 32.66 11.93 1.13
C ILE A 124 33.21 13.33 0.84
N GLY A 125 33.33 13.65 -0.44
CA GLY A 125 33.87 14.94 -0.86
C GLY A 125 33.69 15.17 -2.35
N TYR A 126 34.50 16.07 -2.90
CA TYR A 126 34.35 16.52 -4.29
C TYR A 126 35.63 16.20 -5.09
N ILE A 127 35.43 15.71 -6.30
CA ILE A 127 36.49 15.45 -7.27
C ILE A 127 36.25 16.32 -8.52
N GLU A 128 37.33 16.79 -9.14
CA GLU A 128 37.24 17.54 -10.40
C GLU A 128 36.72 16.66 -11.52
N LYS A 129 35.61 17.03 -12.16
CA LYS A 129 34.96 16.24 -13.22
C LYS A 129 35.91 15.88 -14.38
N SER A 130 36.82 16.78 -14.71
CA SER A 130 37.86 16.53 -15.74
C SER A 130 38.89 15.48 -15.35
N SER A 131 38.87 14.99 -14.12
CA SER A 131 39.82 13.99 -13.59
C SER A 131 39.24 12.58 -13.51
N VAL A 132 37.98 12.40 -13.90
CA VAL A 132 37.27 11.11 -13.86
C VAL A 132 36.71 10.72 -15.22
N SER A 133 36.34 9.45 -15.36
CA SER A 133 35.71 8.89 -16.56
C SER A 133 34.20 9.22 -16.59
N ASP A 134 33.56 8.82 -17.67
CA ASP A 134 32.10 8.70 -17.72
C ASP A 134 31.59 7.72 -16.65
N ILE A 135 30.32 7.90 -16.28
CA ILE A 135 29.62 7.10 -15.24
C ILE A 135 29.52 5.65 -15.71
N GLN A 136 29.84 4.74 -14.82
CA GLN A 136 29.66 3.30 -14.99
C GLN A 136 28.82 2.74 -13.86
N ASN A 137 28.10 1.65 -14.12
CA ASN A 137 27.38 0.91 -13.09
C ASN A 137 28.18 -0.32 -12.67
N LEU A 138 28.47 -0.41 -11.38
CA LEU A 138 29.17 -1.52 -10.78
C LEU A 138 28.21 -2.44 -10.06
N ASN A 139 28.27 -3.73 -10.38
CA ASN A 139 27.60 -4.77 -9.61
C ASN A 139 28.66 -5.51 -8.79
N MET A 140 28.45 -5.60 -7.49
CA MET A 140 29.30 -6.39 -6.62
C MET A 140 28.75 -7.81 -6.58
N ASP A 141 29.63 -8.79 -6.89
CA ASP A 141 29.25 -10.20 -6.80
C ASP A 141 29.27 -10.61 -5.33
N ARG A 142 28.07 -10.80 -4.77
CA ARG A 142 27.88 -11.24 -3.39
C ARG A 142 26.53 -11.95 -3.24
N GLU A 143 26.47 -12.85 -2.29
CA GLU A 143 25.24 -13.50 -1.89
C GLU A 143 24.38 -12.52 -1.07
N ALA A 144 23.12 -12.36 -1.46
CA ALA A 144 22.19 -11.51 -0.74
C ALA A 144 21.88 -12.08 0.65
N VAL A 145 21.79 -11.19 1.64
CA VAL A 145 21.43 -11.58 3.01
C VAL A 145 19.92 -11.57 3.17
N GLY A 146 19.37 -12.61 3.75
CA GLY A 146 17.96 -12.76 4.09
C GLY A 146 17.14 -13.58 3.09
N GLU A 147 15.92 -13.87 3.47
CA GLU A 147 14.95 -14.61 2.65
C GLU A 147 14.25 -13.66 1.66
N SER A 148 13.89 -14.19 0.50
CA SER A 148 13.07 -13.48 -0.48
C SER A 148 11.59 -13.66 -0.15
N TYR A 149 10.80 -12.60 -0.25
CA TYR A 149 9.34 -12.69 -0.16
C TYR A 149 8.78 -13.46 -1.35
N THR A 150 7.81 -14.32 -1.07
CA THR A 150 6.97 -15.00 -2.05
C THR A 150 5.54 -14.50 -1.90
N TYR A 151 4.75 -14.55 -2.97
CA TYR A 151 3.41 -13.97 -2.98
C TYR A 151 2.39 -14.99 -3.49
N LEU A 152 1.23 -15.01 -2.84
CA LEU A 152 0.09 -15.83 -3.23
C LEU A 152 -0.77 -15.05 -4.23
N THR A 153 -0.35 -15.00 -5.48
CA THR A 153 -1.06 -14.27 -6.53
C THR A 153 -1.91 -15.19 -7.39
N MET A 154 -2.99 -14.66 -7.95
CA MET A 154 -3.86 -15.39 -8.88
C MET A 154 -3.24 -15.43 -10.29
N ASP A 155 -3.48 -16.51 -11.02
CA ASP A 155 -3.01 -16.71 -12.41
C ASP A 155 -3.77 -15.83 -13.42
N GLN A 156 -4.91 -15.27 -13.03
CA GLN A 156 -5.76 -14.41 -13.84
C GLN A 156 -6.00 -13.07 -13.13
N PRO A 157 -6.36 -12.01 -13.86
CA PRO A 157 -6.66 -10.73 -13.24
C PRO A 157 -7.72 -10.87 -12.14
N VAL A 158 -7.49 -10.22 -11.01
CA VAL A 158 -8.44 -10.16 -9.92
C VAL A 158 -9.63 -9.28 -10.35
N ASN A 159 -10.84 -9.79 -10.19
CA ASN A 159 -12.08 -9.05 -10.26
C ASN A 159 -12.80 -9.25 -8.93
N LEU A 160 -12.58 -8.32 -8.00
CA LEU A 160 -13.07 -8.39 -6.63
C LEU A 160 -14.32 -7.51 -6.46
N VAL A 161 -15.26 -7.98 -5.66
CA VAL A 161 -16.36 -7.13 -5.18
C VAL A 161 -16.50 -7.24 -3.67
N TRP A 162 -16.62 -6.11 -2.98
CA TRP A 162 -16.97 -6.09 -1.57
C TRP A 162 -18.45 -6.34 -1.36
N HIS A 163 -18.76 -7.23 -0.43
CA HIS A 163 -20.13 -7.54 -0.01
C HIS A 163 -20.33 -7.11 1.43
N GLN A 164 -21.17 -6.10 1.65
CA GLN A 164 -21.44 -5.60 2.98
C GLN A 164 -22.31 -6.58 3.77
N VAL A 165 -21.72 -7.27 4.74
CA VAL A 165 -22.33 -8.29 5.60
C VAL A 165 -22.18 -7.86 7.06
N MET A 166 -23.23 -7.26 7.63
CA MET A 166 -23.20 -6.62 8.96
C MET A 166 -23.59 -7.56 10.11
N SER A 167 -23.98 -8.81 9.82
CA SER A 167 -24.31 -9.82 10.83
C SER A 167 -24.18 -11.22 10.26
N THR A 168 -24.08 -12.21 11.13
CA THR A 168 -24.07 -13.62 10.72
C THR A 168 -25.29 -14.01 9.92
N ASP A 169 -26.48 -13.51 10.26
CA ASP A 169 -27.73 -13.83 9.54
C ASP A 169 -27.75 -13.25 8.12
N ALA A 170 -27.05 -12.14 7.88
CA ALA A 170 -26.99 -11.50 6.56
C ALA A 170 -26.24 -12.37 5.52
N ASN A 171 -25.46 -13.36 5.95
CA ASN A 171 -24.79 -14.32 5.05
C ASN A 171 -25.80 -15.10 4.17
N ALA A 172 -27.02 -15.31 4.65
CA ALA A 172 -28.05 -16.02 3.89
C ALA A 172 -28.46 -15.29 2.58
N GLY A 173 -28.19 -13.99 2.48
CA GLY A 173 -28.47 -13.17 1.30
C GLY A 173 -27.51 -13.40 0.11
N LEU A 174 -26.40 -14.12 0.29
CA LEU A 174 -25.40 -14.30 -0.77
C LEU A 174 -25.98 -14.78 -2.10
N SER A 175 -26.81 -15.82 -2.06
CA SER A 175 -27.37 -16.42 -3.30
C SER A 175 -28.16 -15.43 -4.15
N GLU A 176 -28.89 -14.53 -3.51
CA GLU A 176 -29.64 -13.45 -4.17
C GLU A 176 -28.71 -12.36 -4.67
N ALA A 177 -27.76 -11.96 -3.85
CA ALA A 177 -26.83 -10.87 -4.17
C ALA A 177 -25.98 -11.17 -5.43
N ILE A 178 -25.55 -12.42 -5.62
CA ILE A 178 -24.67 -12.81 -6.76
C ILE A 178 -25.41 -13.36 -7.98
N GLN A 179 -26.75 -13.41 -7.97
CA GLN A 179 -27.52 -14.07 -9.04
C GLN A 179 -27.28 -13.52 -10.45
N ASN A 180 -27.01 -12.21 -10.57
CA ASN A 180 -26.75 -11.51 -11.84
C ASN A 180 -25.25 -11.20 -12.06
N MET A 181 -24.41 -11.60 -11.12
CA MET A 181 -22.97 -11.30 -11.16
C MET A 181 -22.25 -12.22 -12.14
N THR A 182 -21.42 -11.66 -13.00
CA THR A 182 -20.59 -12.41 -13.95
C THR A 182 -19.17 -11.90 -13.99
N GLY A 183 -18.20 -12.80 -14.22
CA GLY A 183 -16.79 -12.45 -14.37
C GLY A 183 -16.05 -12.09 -13.08
N VAL A 184 -16.74 -11.94 -11.96
CA VAL A 184 -16.13 -11.78 -10.64
C VAL A 184 -15.49 -13.10 -10.22
N ASN A 185 -14.29 -13.04 -9.64
CA ASN A 185 -13.56 -14.21 -9.15
C ASN A 185 -13.19 -14.13 -7.66
N VAL A 186 -13.37 -12.96 -7.04
CA VAL A 186 -13.16 -12.77 -5.60
C VAL A 186 -14.34 -12.00 -5.01
N ILE A 187 -14.87 -12.50 -3.89
CA ILE A 187 -15.84 -11.77 -3.07
C ILE A 187 -15.22 -11.47 -1.70
N SER A 188 -15.33 -10.23 -1.25
CA SER A 188 -14.78 -9.79 0.03
C SER A 188 -15.89 -9.33 0.96
N PRO A 189 -16.42 -10.22 1.82
CA PRO A 189 -17.45 -9.85 2.78
C PRO A 189 -16.86 -9.09 3.97
N THR A 190 -17.57 -8.06 4.45
CA THR A 190 -17.20 -7.23 5.61
C THR A 190 -17.52 -7.98 6.91
N TRP A 191 -16.70 -8.94 7.30
CA TRP A 191 -17.02 -9.89 8.35
C TRP A 191 -16.38 -9.64 9.71
N PHE A 192 -15.19 -9.00 9.70
CA PHE A 192 -14.40 -8.87 10.90
C PHE A 192 -14.35 -7.41 11.34
N TYR A 193 -14.70 -7.15 12.58
CA TYR A 193 -14.65 -5.83 13.19
C TYR A 193 -13.80 -5.86 14.44
N VAL A 194 -12.80 -5.00 14.53
CA VAL A 194 -12.04 -4.82 15.77
C VAL A 194 -12.98 -4.18 16.80
N THR A 195 -13.10 -4.76 17.99
CA THR A 195 -14.13 -4.36 18.97
C THR A 195 -13.60 -3.67 20.21
N ASP A 196 -12.33 -3.85 20.54
CA ASP A 196 -11.69 -3.23 21.68
C ASP A 196 -10.17 -3.06 21.49
N ASN A 197 -9.55 -2.33 22.41
CA ASN A 197 -8.12 -2.02 22.38
C ASN A 197 -7.21 -3.24 22.69
N ASN A 198 -7.76 -4.42 22.95
CA ASN A 198 -6.99 -5.66 23.10
C ASN A 198 -6.93 -6.49 21.82
N GLY A 199 -7.46 -5.96 20.70
CA GLY A 199 -7.47 -6.65 19.42
C GLY A 199 -8.49 -7.78 19.33
N ASN A 200 -9.57 -7.74 20.12
CA ASN A 200 -10.68 -8.65 19.94
C ASN A 200 -11.51 -8.27 18.74
N ILE A 201 -12.10 -9.28 18.07
CA ILE A 201 -12.95 -9.06 16.88
C ILE A 201 -14.35 -9.62 17.07
N ILE A 202 -15.33 -9.01 16.37
CA ILE A 202 -16.53 -9.71 15.94
C ILE A 202 -16.18 -10.51 14.69
N ASN A 203 -16.70 -11.73 14.61
CA ASN A 203 -16.55 -12.62 13.46
C ASN A 203 -17.92 -13.06 12.95
N ASN A 204 -18.31 -12.58 11.76
CA ASN A 204 -19.55 -12.94 11.08
C ASN A 204 -19.35 -14.02 10.00
N ALA A 205 -18.14 -14.52 9.79
CA ALA A 205 -17.85 -15.54 8.78
C ALA A 205 -18.59 -16.86 9.05
N THR A 206 -19.11 -17.48 7.99
CA THR A 206 -19.75 -18.79 8.05
C THR A 206 -19.25 -19.72 6.97
N ALA A 207 -19.04 -20.99 7.29
CA ALA A 207 -18.61 -22.00 6.32
C ALA A 207 -19.64 -22.21 5.19
N ASP A 208 -20.91 -22.02 5.47
CA ASP A 208 -21.99 -22.14 4.47
C ASP A 208 -21.86 -21.06 3.37
N TYR A 209 -21.55 -19.82 3.75
CA TYR A 209 -21.28 -18.75 2.79
C TYR A 209 -20.06 -19.08 1.93
N VAL A 210 -18.96 -19.50 2.56
CA VAL A 210 -17.72 -19.88 1.85
C VAL A 210 -17.98 -21.02 0.89
N SER A 211 -18.70 -22.08 1.33
CA SER A 211 -19.05 -23.23 0.49
C SER A 211 -19.87 -22.80 -0.72
N LEU A 212 -20.90 -21.96 -0.53
CA LEU A 212 -21.71 -21.44 -1.63
C LEU A 212 -20.89 -20.57 -2.60
N ALA A 213 -20.01 -19.71 -2.09
CA ALA A 213 -19.12 -18.90 -2.93
C ALA A 213 -18.19 -19.79 -3.77
N HIS A 214 -17.57 -20.82 -3.17
CA HIS A 214 -16.74 -21.79 -3.86
C HIS A 214 -17.50 -22.59 -4.92
N GLU A 215 -18.75 -23.00 -4.66
CA GLU A 215 -19.62 -23.64 -5.65
C GLU A 215 -19.89 -22.75 -6.87
N LYS A 216 -19.82 -21.44 -6.70
CA LYS A 216 -19.94 -20.43 -7.77
C LYS A 216 -18.61 -20.05 -8.41
N GLY A 217 -17.51 -20.67 -7.98
CA GLY A 217 -16.16 -20.38 -8.48
C GLY A 217 -15.52 -19.12 -7.92
N LEU A 218 -16.06 -18.56 -6.84
CA LEU A 218 -15.54 -17.37 -6.18
C LEU A 218 -14.55 -17.74 -5.09
N LYS A 219 -13.43 -17.04 -5.02
CA LYS A 219 -12.58 -16.97 -3.84
C LYS A 219 -13.19 -16.03 -2.81
N VAL A 220 -12.95 -16.28 -1.53
CA VAL A 220 -13.47 -15.47 -0.43
C VAL A 220 -12.30 -14.84 0.33
N TRP A 221 -12.20 -13.51 0.34
CA TRP A 221 -11.25 -12.75 1.15
C TRP A 221 -12.04 -11.97 2.22
N GLY A 222 -12.00 -12.47 3.45
CA GLY A 222 -12.74 -11.83 4.56
C GLY A 222 -12.14 -10.49 4.93
N LEU A 223 -12.96 -9.42 4.87
CA LEU A 223 -12.51 -8.07 5.21
C LEU A 223 -12.52 -7.87 6.71
N VAL A 224 -11.47 -7.21 7.23
CA VAL A 224 -11.37 -6.69 8.59
C VAL A 224 -11.23 -5.17 8.58
N ASP A 225 -12.02 -4.50 9.41
CA ASP A 225 -12.00 -3.04 9.57
C ASP A 225 -11.76 -2.57 11.01
N ASN A 226 -11.45 -1.27 11.16
CA ASN A 226 -11.26 -0.56 12.43
C ASN A 226 -12.35 0.50 12.70
N PHE A 227 -13.56 0.34 12.13
CA PHE A 227 -14.60 1.37 12.16
C PHE A 227 -15.44 1.39 13.43
N THR A 228 -15.21 0.46 14.36
CA THR A 228 -15.89 0.45 15.66
C THR A 228 -15.61 1.74 16.43
N GLN A 229 -16.69 2.40 16.90
CA GLN A 229 -16.54 3.59 17.74
C GLN A 229 -15.86 3.22 19.07
N ASP A 230 -15.17 4.17 19.66
CA ASP A 230 -14.51 4.05 20.97
C ASP A 230 -13.29 3.10 21.02
N ILE A 231 -12.79 2.60 19.88
CA ILE A 231 -11.49 1.96 19.81
C ILE A 231 -10.40 2.96 19.42
N SER A 232 -9.20 2.71 19.91
CA SER A 232 -7.99 3.40 19.47
C SER A 232 -7.16 2.46 18.61
N THR A 233 -7.09 2.69 17.30
CA THR A 233 -6.25 1.89 16.41
C THR A 233 -4.78 1.92 16.87
N TYR A 234 -4.33 3.05 17.43
CA TYR A 234 -3.00 3.13 18.06
C TYR A 234 -2.85 2.13 19.21
N GLU A 235 -3.80 2.10 20.16
CA GLU A 235 -3.74 1.17 21.31
C GLU A 235 -3.81 -0.30 20.87
N VAL A 236 -4.58 -0.61 19.83
CA VAL A 236 -4.66 -1.97 19.27
C VAL A 236 -3.33 -2.38 18.66
N LEU A 237 -2.71 -1.51 17.87
CA LEU A 237 -1.57 -1.88 17.03
C LEU A 237 -0.21 -1.60 17.67
N SER A 238 -0.10 -0.65 18.60
CA SER A 238 1.17 -0.35 19.28
C SER A 238 1.59 -1.42 20.30
N ARG A 239 0.62 -2.16 20.86
CA ARG A 239 0.90 -3.23 21.83
C ARG A 239 1.02 -4.58 21.15
N THR A 240 2.14 -5.25 21.35
CA THR A 240 2.43 -6.57 20.76
C THR A 240 1.40 -7.62 21.19
N SER A 241 0.96 -7.61 22.44
CA SER A 241 -0.08 -8.52 22.94
C SER A 241 -1.42 -8.36 22.19
N SER A 242 -1.84 -7.13 21.92
CA SER A 242 -3.07 -6.83 21.19
C SER A 242 -2.97 -7.19 19.69
N ARG A 243 -1.84 -6.87 19.06
CA ARG A 243 -1.59 -7.26 17.64
C ARG A 243 -1.62 -8.77 17.48
N GLN A 244 -0.90 -9.52 18.34
CA GLN A 244 -0.87 -10.99 18.28
C GLN A 244 -2.23 -11.60 18.53
N ASN A 245 -3.03 -11.03 19.44
CA ASN A 245 -4.41 -11.45 19.66
C ASN A 245 -5.25 -11.24 18.39
N LEU A 246 -5.16 -10.06 17.76
CA LEU A 246 -5.87 -9.74 16.53
C LEU A 246 -5.47 -10.69 15.39
N VAL A 247 -4.18 -10.86 15.12
CA VAL A 247 -3.64 -11.78 14.11
C VAL A 247 -4.14 -13.20 14.34
N SER A 248 -4.05 -13.69 15.58
CA SER A 248 -4.48 -15.05 15.95
C SER A 248 -5.99 -15.27 15.71
N GLN A 249 -6.82 -14.30 16.11
CA GLN A 249 -8.26 -14.40 15.90
C GLN A 249 -8.65 -14.36 14.42
N LEU A 250 -8.03 -13.47 13.61
CA LEU A 250 -8.28 -13.37 12.18
C LEU A 250 -7.91 -14.67 11.44
N VAL A 251 -6.71 -15.18 11.68
CA VAL A 251 -6.23 -16.40 11.01
C VAL A 251 -7.04 -17.62 11.45
N ASN A 252 -7.35 -17.75 12.75
CA ASN A 252 -8.19 -18.85 13.23
C ASN A 252 -9.61 -18.78 12.65
N ALA A 253 -10.20 -17.61 12.52
CA ALA A 253 -11.50 -17.43 11.90
C ALA A 253 -11.46 -17.77 10.41
N ALA A 254 -10.43 -17.33 9.69
CA ALA A 254 -10.24 -17.60 8.27
C ALA A 254 -10.09 -19.10 8.01
N VAL A 255 -9.20 -19.78 8.74
CA VAL A 255 -8.99 -21.23 8.62
C VAL A 255 -10.26 -22.00 9.02
N GLY A 256 -10.92 -21.60 10.12
CA GLY A 256 -12.12 -22.26 10.63
C GLY A 256 -13.31 -22.19 9.67
N ALA A 257 -13.46 -21.11 8.92
CA ALA A 257 -14.51 -20.92 7.92
C ALA A 257 -14.11 -21.43 6.51
N GLY A 258 -12.83 -21.72 6.26
CA GLY A 258 -12.30 -22.14 4.96
C GLY A 258 -12.16 -21.00 3.96
N ILE A 259 -11.87 -19.80 4.43
CA ILE A 259 -11.66 -18.56 3.64
C ILE A 259 -10.34 -18.70 2.86
N ASP A 260 -10.24 -18.04 1.68
CA ASP A 260 -9.04 -18.05 0.83
C ASP A 260 -8.06 -16.92 1.13
N GLY A 261 -8.49 -15.87 1.82
CA GLY A 261 -7.63 -14.73 2.13
C GLY A 261 -8.24 -13.78 3.15
N ILE A 262 -7.43 -12.83 3.60
CA ILE A 262 -7.82 -11.71 4.48
C ILE A 262 -7.58 -10.41 3.73
N ASN A 263 -8.59 -9.53 3.76
CA ASN A 263 -8.53 -8.18 3.23
C ASN A 263 -8.53 -7.19 4.42
N VAL A 264 -7.50 -6.38 4.54
CA VAL A 264 -7.36 -5.41 5.64
C VAL A 264 -7.78 -4.02 5.15
N ASP A 265 -8.83 -3.49 5.75
CA ASP A 265 -9.42 -2.18 5.46
C ASP A 265 -9.36 -1.29 6.70
N PHE A 266 -8.15 -0.85 7.05
CA PHE A 266 -7.93 0.06 8.18
C PHE A 266 -7.81 1.48 7.67
N GLU A 267 -8.82 2.29 7.97
CA GLU A 267 -8.90 3.67 7.50
C GLU A 267 -8.59 4.69 8.60
N GLN A 268 -8.42 5.95 8.16
CA GLN A 268 -8.22 7.13 9.03
C GLN A 268 -7.06 6.96 10.01
N LEU A 269 -6.01 6.26 9.59
CA LEU A 269 -4.82 6.10 10.39
C LEU A 269 -4.13 7.45 10.59
N SER A 270 -3.72 7.74 11.82
CA SER A 270 -2.86 8.87 12.14
C SER A 270 -1.38 8.53 11.87
N GLU A 271 -0.54 9.54 11.74
CA GLU A 271 0.88 9.36 11.41
C GLU A 271 1.62 8.45 12.42
N ASP A 272 1.28 8.55 13.71
CA ASP A 272 1.85 7.73 14.77
C ASP A 272 1.42 6.26 14.73
N VAL A 273 0.36 5.93 14.01
CA VAL A 273 -0.10 4.54 13.82
C VAL A 273 0.66 3.83 12.69
N GLY A 274 1.19 4.56 11.71
CA GLY A 274 1.74 3.97 10.48
C GLY A 274 2.77 2.87 10.71
N VAL A 275 3.74 3.08 11.62
CA VAL A 275 4.77 2.08 11.93
C VAL A 275 4.18 0.81 12.59
N HIS A 276 3.15 0.97 13.39
CA HIS A 276 2.46 -0.13 14.08
C HIS A 276 1.56 -0.90 13.12
N PHE A 277 0.92 -0.20 12.18
CA PHE A 277 0.13 -0.81 11.11
C PHE A 277 1.02 -1.68 10.20
N LEU A 278 2.17 -1.16 9.83
CA LEU A 278 3.11 -1.93 9.03
C LEU A 278 3.63 -3.18 9.75
N GLU A 279 3.87 -3.09 11.06
CA GLU A 279 4.25 -4.26 11.86
C GLU A 279 3.12 -5.28 11.97
N PHE A 280 1.88 -4.82 12.15
CA PHE A 280 0.70 -5.68 12.10
C PHE A 280 0.60 -6.45 10.76
N LEU A 281 0.78 -5.77 9.63
CA LEU A 281 0.77 -6.42 8.32
C LEU A 281 1.89 -7.45 8.16
N ARG A 282 3.07 -7.21 8.73
CA ARG A 282 4.18 -8.18 8.73
C ARG A 282 3.84 -9.42 9.54
N GLU A 283 3.34 -9.25 10.77
CA GLU A 283 2.92 -10.34 11.63
C GLU A 283 1.78 -11.16 10.98
N LEU A 284 0.78 -10.47 10.42
CA LEU A 284 -0.35 -11.11 9.75
C LEU A 284 0.07 -11.85 8.47
N SER A 285 0.97 -11.28 7.67
CA SER A 285 1.49 -11.92 6.44
C SER A 285 2.15 -13.26 6.73
N ILE A 286 2.99 -13.33 7.77
CA ILE A 286 3.65 -14.55 8.19
C ILE A 286 2.62 -15.65 8.49
N GLU A 287 1.59 -15.32 9.27
CA GLU A 287 0.57 -16.30 9.65
C GLU A 287 -0.40 -16.63 8.50
N CYS A 288 -0.72 -15.68 7.62
CA CYS A 288 -1.48 -15.91 6.40
C CYS A 288 -0.73 -16.90 5.49
N HIS A 289 0.53 -16.67 5.18
CA HIS A 289 1.32 -17.53 4.29
C HIS A 289 1.51 -18.93 4.85
N LYS A 290 1.71 -19.10 6.17
CA LYS A 290 1.74 -20.44 6.82
C LYS A 290 0.46 -21.23 6.61
N ASN A 291 -0.68 -20.55 6.44
CA ASN A 291 -2.00 -21.15 6.24
C ASN A 291 -2.49 -21.07 4.79
N ASN A 292 -1.64 -20.67 3.85
CA ASN A 292 -1.98 -20.49 2.44
C ASN A 292 -3.17 -19.54 2.22
N LEU A 293 -3.23 -18.45 3.00
CA LEU A 293 -4.20 -17.36 2.91
C LEU A 293 -3.58 -16.17 2.18
N VAL A 294 -4.28 -15.65 1.18
CA VAL A 294 -3.92 -14.37 0.53
C VAL A 294 -4.07 -13.24 1.53
N LEU A 295 -3.13 -12.31 1.55
CA LEU A 295 -3.24 -11.06 2.30
C LEU A 295 -3.32 -9.88 1.34
N SER A 296 -4.43 -9.14 1.39
CA SER A 296 -4.59 -7.86 0.70
C SER A 296 -4.81 -6.72 1.68
N VAL A 297 -4.41 -5.51 1.30
CA VAL A 297 -4.59 -4.31 2.10
C VAL A 297 -5.19 -3.19 1.27
N ASP A 298 -6.21 -2.52 1.81
CA ASP A 298 -6.88 -1.39 1.19
C ASP A 298 -6.21 -0.10 1.64
N ASN A 299 -5.93 0.78 0.69
CA ASN A 299 -5.29 2.07 0.93
C ASN A 299 -6.06 3.20 0.28
N PRO A 300 -6.13 4.38 0.90
CA PRO A 300 -6.58 5.59 0.22
C PRO A 300 -5.65 5.89 -0.96
N VAL A 301 -6.15 6.66 -1.93
CA VAL A 301 -5.29 7.22 -2.99
C VAL A 301 -4.11 7.98 -2.35
N PRO A 302 -2.88 7.82 -2.89
CA PRO A 302 -1.71 8.49 -2.34
C PRO A 302 -1.86 10.01 -2.34
N GLU A 303 -1.67 10.60 -1.16
CA GLU A 303 -1.59 12.04 -0.91
C GLU A 303 -0.50 12.29 0.13
N ASP A 304 0.04 13.51 0.22
CA ASP A 304 1.13 13.83 1.15
C ASP A 304 0.78 13.44 2.59
N PHE A 305 -0.48 13.69 3.00
CA PHE A 305 -0.96 13.38 4.35
C PHE A 305 -1.24 11.89 4.60
N THR A 306 -1.15 11.03 3.57
CA THR A 306 -1.28 9.55 3.69
C THR A 306 0.05 8.83 3.54
N SER A 307 1.18 9.53 3.52
CA SER A 307 2.53 8.96 3.34
C SER A 307 2.91 7.94 4.44
N HIS A 308 2.34 8.09 5.64
CA HIS A 308 2.55 7.19 6.78
C HIS A 308 1.99 5.77 6.58
N TYR A 309 1.18 5.53 5.55
CA TYR A 309 0.80 4.17 5.15
C TYR A 309 1.99 3.37 4.62
N ASP A 310 3.05 4.03 4.14
CA ASP A 310 4.30 3.40 3.64
C ASP A 310 4.02 2.25 2.66
N ARG A 311 3.40 2.60 1.53
CA ARG A 311 3.00 1.64 0.49
C ARG A 311 4.17 0.84 -0.06
N ALA A 312 5.36 1.44 -0.08
CA ALA A 312 6.59 0.78 -0.51
C ALA A 312 6.95 -0.42 0.39
N GLU A 313 6.80 -0.29 1.71
CA GLU A 313 7.03 -1.41 2.63
C GLU A 313 5.84 -2.37 2.67
N GLN A 314 4.59 -1.87 2.63
CA GLN A 314 3.42 -2.74 2.47
C GLN A 314 3.57 -3.64 1.24
N GLY A 315 3.94 -3.07 0.09
CA GLY A 315 4.14 -3.79 -1.16
C GLY A 315 5.23 -4.87 -1.12
N LYS A 316 6.08 -4.92 -0.10
CA LYS A 316 7.03 -6.01 0.13
C LYS A 316 6.43 -7.15 0.96
N VAL A 317 5.38 -6.89 1.69
CA VAL A 317 4.87 -7.76 2.75
C VAL A 317 3.57 -8.46 2.34
N VAL A 318 2.62 -7.71 1.73
CA VAL A 318 1.31 -8.24 1.36
C VAL A 318 1.30 -8.80 -0.07
N ASP A 319 0.33 -9.66 -0.39
CA ASP A 319 0.17 -10.21 -1.73
C ASP A 319 -0.41 -9.16 -2.69
N TYR A 320 -1.37 -8.36 -2.24
CA TYR A 320 -1.98 -7.29 -3.03
C TYR A 320 -2.15 -6.01 -2.23
N VAL A 321 -1.90 -4.90 -2.90
CA VAL A 321 -2.28 -3.56 -2.44
C VAL A 321 -3.46 -3.09 -3.29
N ILE A 322 -4.58 -2.79 -2.65
CA ILE A 322 -5.78 -2.27 -3.30
C ILE A 322 -5.82 -0.76 -3.08
N ILE A 323 -5.96 0.02 -4.14
CA ILE A 323 -6.16 1.47 -4.06
C ILE A 323 -7.66 1.72 -4.10
N MET A 324 -8.21 2.37 -3.09
CA MET A 324 -9.59 2.87 -3.09
C MET A 324 -9.69 4.08 -4.01
N GLY A 325 -9.83 3.84 -5.33
CA GLY A 325 -9.89 4.85 -6.38
C GLY A 325 -11.23 5.58 -6.40
N TYR A 326 -11.71 6.01 -5.24
CA TYR A 326 -12.95 6.73 -5.04
C TYR A 326 -12.87 7.63 -3.79
N ASP A 327 -13.93 8.41 -3.55
CA ASP A 327 -14.03 9.47 -2.54
C ASP A 327 -13.08 10.66 -2.80
N GLU A 328 -12.82 10.98 -4.10
CA GLU A 328 -12.21 12.24 -4.51
C GLU A 328 -12.98 13.43 -3.94
N HIS A 329 -14.33 13.37 -4.07
CA HIS A 329 -15.26 14.23 -3.34
C HIS A 329 -16.18 13.36 -2.49
N TYR A 330 -16.25 13.66 -1.21
CA TYR A 330 -16.94 12.88 -0.18
C TYR A 330 -17.90 13.73 0.65
N VAL A 331 -18.61 13.11 1.59
CA VAL A 331 -19.49 13.85 2.50
C VAL A 331 -18.69 14.87 3.33
N GLY A 332 -19.05 16.15 3.23
CA GLY A 332 -18.33 17.24 3.90
C GLY A 332 -17.31 17.97 3.00
N SER A 333 -17.14 17.57 1.73
CA SER A 333 -16.39 18.37 0.77
C SER A 333 -16.99 19.78 0.63
N GLU A 334 -16.11 20.77 0.45
CA GLU A 334 -16.52 22.19 0.32
C GLU A 334 -17.19 22.46 -1.02
N GLU A 335 -16.89 21.67 -2.05
CA GLU A 335 -17.43 21.79 -3.40
C GLU A 335 -18.03 20.46 -3.86
N ALA A 336 -19.05 20.56 -4.70
CA ALA A 336 -19.65 19.39 -5.36
C ALA A 336 -18.68 18.90 -6.45
N GLY A 337 -18.50 17.58 -6.55
CA GLY A 337 -17.59 17.01 -7.54
C GLY A 337 -17.79 15.52 -7.76
N SER A 338 -17.02 14.96 -8.68
CA SER A 338 -16.95 13.53 -8.95
C SER A 338 -16.43 12.76 -7.74
N VAL A 339 -16.97 11.57 -7.52
CA VAL A 339 -16.44 10.61 -6.53
C VAL A 339 -15.11 10.00 -7.00
N ALA A 340 -14.92 9.89 -8.32
CA ALA A 340 -13.77 9.23 -8.91
C ALA A 340 -13.55 9.71 -10.36
N SER A 341 -13.00 10.91 -10.53
CA SER A 341 -12.63 11.38 -11.87
C SER A 341 -11.50 10.54 -12.46
N LEU A 342 -11.53 10.29 -13.76
CA LEU A 342 -10.51 9.44 -14.41
C LEU A 342 -9.08 9.97 -14.21
N PRO A 343 -8.80 11.30 -14.35
CA PRO A 343 -7.44 11.81 -14.11
C PRO A 343 -6.95 11.61 -12.68
N TRP A 344 -7.82 11.76 -11.67
CA TRP A 344 -7.46 11.57 -10.28
C TRP A 344 -7.19 10.09 -9.97
N VAL A 345 -8.05 9.18 -10.44
CA VAL A 345 -7.84 7.73 -10.33
C VAL A 345 -6.54 7.32 -11.00
N GLU A 346 -6.28 7.81 -12.21
CA GLU A 346 -5.06 7.49 -12.96
C GLU A 346 -3.81 8.00 -12.23
N LYS A 347 -3.85 9.20 -11.66
CA LYS A 347 -2.75 9.72 -10.83
C LYS A 347 -2.50 8.83 -9.62
N GLY A 348 -3.55 8.43 -8.89
CA GLY A 348 -3.44 7.52 -7.75
C GLY A 348 -2.79 6.18 -8.11
N ILE A 349 -3.12 5.62 -9.28
CA ILE A 349 -2.46 4.42 -9.83
C ILE A 349 -0.97 4.68 -10.07
N GLN A 350 -0.63 5.78 -10.77
CA GLN A 350 0.77 6.12 -11.10
C GLN A 350 1.62 6.29 -9.85
N ASP A 351 1.11 7.00 -8.84
CA ASP A 351 1.80 7.23 -7.59
C ASP A 351 2.00 5.91 -6.82
N THR A 352 0.99 5.02 -6.81
CA THR A 352 1.11 3.72 -6.12
C THR A 352 2.10 2.79 -6.82
N ILE A 353 2.06 2.68 -8.16
CA ILE A 353 3.00 1.78 -8.87
C ILE A 353 4.44 2.30 -8.90
N ALA A 354 4.68 3.54 -8.51
CA ALA A 354 6.02 4.04 -8.25
C ALA A 354 6.65 3.38 -7.00
N GLU A 355 5.83 2.89 -6.07
CA GLU A 355 6.24 2.28 -4.81
C GLU A 355 6.01 0.76 -4.77
N VAL A 356 4.95 0.27 -5.42
CA VAL A 356 4.50 -1.13 -5.40
C VAL A 356 4.56 -1.72 -6.81
N PRO A 357 5.06 -2.95 -7.01
CA PRO A 357 5.02 -3.60 -8.33
C PRO A 357 3.59 -3.66 -8.88
N ALA A 358 3.38 -3.14 -10.09
CA ALA A 358 2.06 -2.99 -10.71
C ALA A 358 1.22 -4.28 -10.72
N GLN A 359 1.88 -5.45 -10.92
CA GLN A 359 1.25 -6.77 -10.94
C GLN A 359 0.68 -7.22 -9.58
N ARG A 360 0.85 -6.41 -8.52
CA ARG A 360 0.27 -6.62 -7.19
C ARG A 360 -0.59 -5.46 -6.73
N VAL A 361 -0.87 -4.51 -7.61
CA VAL A 361 -1.78 -3.39 -7.36
C VAL A 361 -3.14 -3.68 -8.00
N ILE A 362 -4.20 -3.53 -7.22
CA ILE A 362 -5.60 -3.62 -7.67
C ILE A 362 -6.20 -2.20 -7.56
N ASN A 363 -6.86 -1.72 -8.61
CA ASN A 363 -7.57 -0.45 -8.55
C ASN A 363 -9.04 -0.68 -8.23
N ALA A 364 -9.55 -0.06 -7.18
CA ALA A 364 -10.96 -0.11 -6.83
C ALA A 364 -11.75 1.02 -7.52
N VAL A 365 -12.95 0.68 -7.97
CA VAL A 365 -13.90 1.59 -8.62
C VAL A 365 -15.19 1.66 -7.79
N PRO A 366 -15.90 2.81 -7.78
CA PRO A 366 -17.17 2.93 -7.09
C PRO A 366 -18.34 2.43 -7.96
N PHE A 367 -19.28 1.71 -7.36
CA PHE A 367 -20.61 1.46 -7.93
C PHE A 367 -21.65 2.46 -7.42
N TYR A 368 -21.17 3.55 -6.84
CA TYR A 368 -21.99 4.64 -6.32
C TYR A 368 -21.48 5.99 -6.84
N THR A 369 -22.33 6.96 -6.73
CA THR A 369 -21.99 8.36 -6.90
C THR A 369 -22.61 9.19 -5.79
N ARG A 370 -22.38 10.52 -5.80
CA ARG A 370 -23.01 11.45 -4.88
C ARG A 370 -24.02 12.33 -5.61
N LEU A 371 -25.26 12.34 -5.09
CA LEU A 371 -26.23 13.36 -5.43
C LEU A 371 -25.97 14.57 -4.52
N TRP A 372 -25.42 15.61 -5.10
CA TRP A 372 -25.15 16.86 -4.42
C TRP A 372 -26.37 17.75 -4.43
N LYS A 373 -26.67 18.41 -3.29
CA LYS A 373 -27.75 19.36 -3.12
C LYS A 373 -27.22 20.66 -2.56
N THR A 374 -27.43 21.77 -3.27
CA THR A 374 -27.19 23.12 -2.78
C THR A 374 -28.51 23.78 -2.42
N GLU A 375 -28.67 24.13 -1.14
CA GLU A 375 -29.86 24.79 -0.60
C GLU A 375 -29.46 26.06 0.17
N ALA A 376 -29.91 27.20 -0.26
CA ALA A 376 -29.60 28.50 0.35
C ALA A 376 -28.06 28.74 0.56
N GLY A 377 -27.23 28.21 -0.34
CA GLY A 377 -25.76 28.29 -0.26
C GLY A 377 -25.10 27.24 0.63
N SER A 378 -25.87 26.31 1.20
CA SER A 378 -25.33 25.16 1.94
C SER A 378 -25.26 23.93 1.05
N LEU A 379 -24.11 23.27 1.02
CA LEU A 379 -23.87 22.04 0.26
C LEU A 379 -24.09 20.82 1.15
N SER A 380 -24.79 19.81 0.62
CA SER A 380 -24.94 18.48 1.20
C SER A 380 -24.91 17.42 0.12
N SER A 381 -24.67 16.16 0.48
CA SER A 381 -24.68 15.06 -0.49
C SER A 381 -25.15 13.76 0.10
N GLU A 382 -25.69 12.90 -0.77
CA GLU A 382 -26.08 11.53 -0.48
C GLU A 382 -25.39 10.59 -1.46
N ALA A 383 -24.82 9.47 -0.94
CA ALA A 383 -24.28 8.40 -1.77
C ALA A 383 -25.43 7.52 -2.29
N ILE A 384 -25.49 7.33 -3.59
CA ILE A 384 -26.53 6.53 -4.27
C ILE A 384 -25.90 5.56 -5.28
N GLY A 385 -26.46 4.36 -5.39
CA GLY A 385 -26.01 3.35 -6.37
C GLY A 385 -26.40 3.73 -7.81
N MET A 386 -25.86 2.98 -8.79
CA MET A 386 -25.99 3.27 -10.22
C MET A 386 -27.43 3.35 -10.70
N ASP A 387 -28.29 2.39 -10.33
CA ASP A 387 -29.70 2.39 -10.76
C ASP A 387 -30.47 3.55 -10.16
N THR A 388 -30.25 3.88 -8.90
CA THR A 388 -30.87 5.04 -8.23
C THR A 388 -30.41 6.34 -8.89
N ALA A 389 -29.13 6.46 -9.22
CA ALA A 389 -28.57 7.63 -9.94
C ALA A 389 -29.28 7.85 -11.29
N GLN A 390 -29.47 6.78 -12.06
CA GLN A 390 -30.19 6.83 -13.34
C GLN A 390 -31.68 7.19 -13.14
N GLU A 391 -32.32 6.66 -12.10
CA GLU A 391 -33.72 7.01 -11.79
C GLU A 391 -33.88 8.48 -11.41
N VAL A 392 -32.98 9.02 -10.58
CA VAL A 392 -32.95 10.44 -10.19
C VAL A 392 -32.83 11.34 -11.42
N VAL A 393 -31.90 11.03 -12.31
CA VAL A 393 -31.70 11.79 -13.56
C VAL A 393 -32.93 11.78 -14.44
N ASN A 394 -33.53 10.60 -14.65
CA ASN A 394 -34.72 10.44 -15.52
C ASN A 394 -35.96 11.12 -14.91
N THR A 395 -36.22 10.91 -13.62
CA THR A 395 -37.41 11.41 -12.93
C THR A 395 -37.44 12.95 -12.87
N ASN A 396 -36.26 13.57 -12.72
CA ASN A 396 -36.14 15.02 -12.61
C ASN A 396 -35.83 15.70 -13.96
N ASN A 397 -35.79 14.95 -15.08
CA ASN A 397 -35.42 15.46 -16.40
C ASN A 397 -34.11 16.26 -16.37
N ALA A 398 -33.10 15.74 -15.64
CA ALA A 398 -31.81 16.39 -15.51
C ALA A 398 -31.17 16.65 -16.87
N GLN A 399 -30.49 17.77 -17.01
CA GLN A 399 -29.66 18.03 -18.19
C GLN A 399 -28.35 17.24 -18.05
N VAL A 400 -28.15 16.26 -18.91
CA VAL A 400 -26.97 15.37 -18.87
C VAL A 400 -26.09 15.61 -20.09
N TYR A 401 -24.77 15.70 -19.88
CA TYR A 401 -23.77 15.73 -20.93
C TYR A 401 -22.49 15.04 -20.48
N TRP A 402 -21.69 14.56 -21.43
CA TRP A 402 -20.38 14.00 -21.15
C TRP A 402 -19.39 15.10 -20.77
N ASP A 403 -18.83 15.02 -19.59
CA ASP A 403 -17.75 15.87 -19.11
C ASP A 403 -16.41 15.16 -19.36
N SER A 404 -15.67 15.64 -20.36
CA SER A 404 -14.40 15.05 -20.77
C SER A 404 -13.27 15.26 -19.75
N ASP A 405 -13.38 16.27 -18.89
CA ASP A 405 -12.32 16.61 -17.93
C ASP A 405 -12.28 15.59 -16.80
N VAL A 406 -13.42 15.01 -16.45
CA VAL A 406 -13.55 13.96 -15.43
C VAL A 406 -13.84 12.57 -16.03
N SER A 407 -14.16 12.52 -17.34
CA SER A 407 -14.56 11.31 -18.06
C SER A 407 -15.81 10.63 -17.46
N GLN A 408 -16.84 11.43 -17.20
CA GLN A 408 -18.14 10.98 -16.68
C GLN A 408 -19.28 11.78 -17.30
N ASN A 409 -20.49 11.22 -17.26
CA ASN A 409 -21.69 11.97 -17.53
C ASN A 409 -22.03 12.86 -16.32
N TYR A 410 -22.09 14.17 -16.54
CA TYR A 410 -22.55 15.15 -15.54
C TYR A 410 -24.01 15.45 -15.74
N GLY A 411 -24.78 15.50 -14.67
CA GLY A 411 -26.20 15.87 -14.66
C GLY A 411 -26.50 16.97 -13.65
N SER A 412 -27.44 17.86 -14.01
CA SER A 412 -27.95 18.88 -13.07
C SER A 412 -29.42 19.15 -13.29
N PHE A 413 -30.11 19.55 -12.21
CA PHE A 413 -31.51 19.96 -12.24
C PHE A 413 -31.86 20.86 -11.04
N GLU A 414 -32.94 21.61 -11.19
CA GLU A 414 -33.50 22.44 -10.13
C GLU A 414 -34.80 21.79 -9.59
N LYS A 415 -34.93 21.72 -8.27
CA LYS A 415 -36.13 21.21 -7.60
C LYS A 415 -36.33 21.86 -6.24
N ASP A 416 -37.55 22.34 -5.99
CA ASP A 416 -37.95 22.92 -4.71
C ASP A 416 -37.05 24.07 -4.21
N GLY A 417 -36.47 24.85 -5.16
CA GLY A 417 -35.56 25.96 -4.87
C GLY A 417 -34.11 25.52 -4.53
N CYS A 418 -33.79 24.26 -4.79
CA CYS A 418 -32.46 23.69 -4.60
C CYS A 418 -31.85 23.30 -5.94
N THR A 419 -30.54 23.47 -6.06
CA THR A 419 -29.77 22.97 -7.21
C THR A 419 -29.22 21.59 -6.88
N TYR A 420 -29.41 20.64 -7.79
CA TYR A 420 -28.86 19.30 -7.70
C TYR A 420 -27.83 19.06 -8.80
N GLN A 421 -26.72 18.39 -8.42
CA GLN A 421 -25.62 18.03 -9.32
C GLN A 421 -25.21 16.58 -9.07
N ILE A 422 -24.80 15.88 -10.14
CA ILE A 422 -24.39 14.48 -10.07
C ILE A 422 -23.36 14.17 -11.17
N TRP A 423 -22.28 13.47 -10.84
CA TRP A 423 -21.35 12.84 -11.76
C TRP A 423 -21.64 11.35 -11.77
N ILE A 424 -22.15 10.85 -12.89
CA ILE A 424 -22.78 9.52 -12.97
C ILE A 424 -21.71 8.46 -13.19
N GLU A 425 -21.70 7.42 -12.35
CA GLU A 425 -21.00 6.18 -12.65
C GLU A 425 -21.89 5.31 -13.52
N ASP A 426 -21.39 4.99 -14.72
CA ASP A 426 -22.09 4.18 -15.70
C ASP A 426 -21.13 3.28 -16.49
N SER A 427 -21.63 2.59 -17.48
CA SER A 427 -20.83 1.69 -18.33
C SER A 427 -19.65 2.38 -19.01
N GLN A 428 -19.77 3.66 -19.37
CA GLN A 428 -18.71 4.39 -20.07
C GLN A 428 -17.61 4.81 -19.09
N SER A 429 -17.97 5.35 -17.92
CA SER A 429 -17.02 5.78 -16.91
C SER A 429 -16.28 4.61 -16.26
N ILE A 430 -16.98 3.51 -15.99
CA ILE A 430 -16.36 2.29 -15.43
C ILE A 430 -15.44 1.62 -16.46
N ALA A 431 -15.85 1.53 -17.75
CA ALA A 431 -14.97 1.01 -18.79
C ALA A 431 -13.64 1.79 -18.86
N ALA A 432 -13.70 3.13 -18.82
CA ALA A 432 -12.51 3.97 -18.84
C ALA A 432 -11.57 3.68 -17.64
N LYS A 433 -12.12 3.50 -16.43
CA LYS A 433 -11.34 3.17 -15.23
C LYS A 433 -10.77 1.75 -15.28
N VAL A 434 -11.54 0.76 -15.74
CA VAL A 434 -11.06 -0.63 -15.85
C VAL A 434 -9.97 -0.78 -16.91
N GLN A 435 -10.00 0.01 -17.99
CA GLN A 435 -8.93 0.03 -19.01
C GLN A 435 -7.56 0.45 -18.42
N LEU A 436 -7.54 1.20 -17.32
CA LEU A 436 -6.30 1.52 -16.63
C LEU A 436 -5.57 0.28 -16.08
N VAL A 437 -6.31 -0.81 -15.78
CA VAL A 437 -5.71 -2.09 -15.36
C VAL A 437 -4.75 -2.61 -16.42
N GLN A 438 -5.17 -2.63 -17.67
CA GLN A 438 -4.29 -3.06 -18.78
C GLN A 438 -3.22 -2.02 -19.09
N LYS A 439 -3.59 -0.73 -19.12
CA LYS A 439 -2.67 0.37 -19.43
C LYS A 439 -1.44 0.35 -18.50
N TYR A 440 -1.63 0.04 -17.24
CA TYR A 440 -0.57 0.03 -16.21
C TYR A 440 -0.15 -1.37 -15.79
N ASN A 441 -0.68 -2.43 -16.42
CA ASN A 441 -0.38 -3.83 -16.09
C ASN A 441 -0.63 -4.14 -14.60
N LEU A 442 -1.78 -3.72 -14.09
CA LEU A 442 -2.20 -3.96 -12.71
C LEU A 442 -2.66 -5.41 -12.50
N ALA A 443 -2.75 -5.81 -11.23
CA ALA A 443 -3.26 -7.13 -10.82
C ALA A 443 -4.75 -7.31 -11.12
N GLY A 444 -5.53 -6.23 -11.15
CA GLY A 444 -6.96 -6.33 -11.39
C GLY A 444 -7.76 -5.11 -10.95
N VAL A 445 -9.05 -5.33 -10.77
CA VAL A 445 -10.04 -4.34 -10.32
C VAL A 445 -10.78 -4.85 -9.08
N ALA A 446 -11.17 -3.93 -8.20
CA ALA A 446 -12.13 -4.16 -7.12
C ALA A 446 -13.31 -3.20 -7.28
N ALA A 447 -14.45 -3.47 -6.64
CA ALA A 447 -15.62 -2.60 -6.75
C ALA A 447 -16.36 -2.45 -5.41
N TRP A 448 -16.60 -1.22 -4.98
CA TRP A 448 -17.43 -0.88 -3.83
C TRP A 448 -18.79 -0.39 -4.28
N LYS A 449 -19.87 -1.10 -4.04
CA LYS A 449 -20.02 -2.41 -3.44
C LYS A 449 -21.14 -3.19 -4.14
N LEU A 450 -21.17 -4.51 -3.91
CA LEU A 450 -22.26 -5.38 -4.36
C LEU A 450 -23.63 -4.86 -3.85
N GLY A 451 -24.59 -4.76 -4.76
CA GLY A 451 -25.92 -4.20 -4.53
C GLY A 451 -26.05 -2.70 -4.87
N PHE A 452 -24.96 -2.05 -5.28
CA PHE A 452 -24.98 -0.66 -5.80
C PHE A 452 -24.83 -0.60 -7.32
N GLU A 453 -24.43 -1.71 -7.93
CA GLU A 453 -24.22 -1.80 -9.36
C GLU A 453 -25.51 -1.85 -10.18
N ASN A 454 -25.40 -1.41 -11.42
CA ASN A 454 -26.33 -1.84 -12.48
C ASN A 454 -25.89 -3.22 -13.00
N SER A 455 -26.84 -4.13 -13.23
CA SER A 455 -26.52 -5.52 -13.62
C SER A 455 -25.70 -5.65 -14.89
N SER A 456 -25.74 -4.67 -15.79
CA SER A 456 -24.94 -4.67 -17.03
C SER A 456 -23.46 -4.39 -16.81
N ILE A 457 -23.07 -3.85 -15.63
CA ILE A 457 -21.70 -3.41 -15.38
C ILE A 457 -20.72 -4.57 -15.29
N TRP A 458 -21.17 -5.74 -14.88
CA TRP A 458 -20.35 -6.94 -14.78
C TRP A 458 -19.72 -7.34 -16.12
N GLN A 459 -20.52 -7.26 -17.20
CA GLN A 459 -20.02 -7.55 -18.54
C GLN A 459 -19.02 -6.48 -19.00
N VAL A 460 -19.27 -5.21 -18.68
CA VAL A 460 -18.36 -4.10 -19.00
C VAL A 460 -16.99 -4.31 -18.34
N ILE A 461 -16.97 -4.69 -17.07
CA ILE A 461 -15.72 -4.98 -16.36
C ILE A 461 -15.00 -6.17 -17.00
N THR A 462 -15.72 -7.28 -17.23
CA THR A 462 -15.16 -8.51 -17.82
C THR A 462 -14.55 -8.26 -19.19
N ASP A 463 -15.25 -7.55 -20.05
CA ASP A 463 -14.79 -7.26 -21.43
C ASP A 463 -13.51 -6.41 -21.41
N ASN A 464 -13.42 -5.43 -20.50
CA ASN A 464 -12.28 -4.53 -20.40
C ASN A 464 -11.09 -5.14 -19.62
N LEU A 465 -11.30 -6.12 -18.74
CA LEU A 465 -10.22 -6.90 -18.13
C LEU A 465 -9.63 -7.94 -19.10
N SER A 466 -10.44 -8.50 -20.00
CA SER A 466 -10.06 -9.61 -20.88
C SER A 466 -9.54 -9.16 -22.24
N ALA A 467 -9.68 -7.91 -22.63
CA ALA A 467 -9.26 -7.40 -23.92
C ALA A 467 -7.72 -7.50 -24.03
N SER A 468 -7.23 -8.58 -24.64
CA SER A 468 -5.83 -8.68 -25.08
C SER A 468 -5.62 -7.75 -26.27
N ASN A 469 -4.66 -6.83 -26.16
CA ASN A 469 -4.16 -6.07 -27.32
C ASN A 469 -3.44 -6.97 -28.32
#